data_04d487b0d9505da9110bf33d14c9b75e
#
_entry.id   04d487b0d9505da9110bf33d14c9b75e
#
_cell.length_a   1.000
_cell.length_b   1.000
_cell.length_c   1.000
_cell.angle_alpha   90.00
_cell.angle_beta   90.00
_cell.angle_gamma   90.00
#
_symmetry.space_group_name_H-M   'P 1'
#
loop_
_entity.id
_entity.type
_entity.pdbx_description
1 polymer ?
#
loop_
_entity_poly.entity_id
_entity_poly.type
_entity_poly.pdbx_seq_one_letter_code
_entity_poly.pdbx_strand_id
1 'polypeptide(L)' 'MTDKIKGLLEIKKSGITEYAKFTNRSQPNISNKIKRDSWNVKDLILLAKMTNTKLSFLDEDNQPIIFLNEKDLEENND' A
#
# COMPACT_ATOMS: atom_id res chain seq x y z
N MET A 1 6.37 4.54 -8.76
CA MET A 1 5.55 4.05 -7.63
C MET A 1 6.41 3.57 -6.45
N THR A 2 7.41 2.73 -6.71
CA THR A 2 8.27 2.19 -5.65
C THR A 2 8.90 3.26 -4.76
N ASP A 3 9.39 4.34 -5.35
CA ASP A 3 10.04 5.41 -4.58
C ASP A 3 9.08 6.06 -3.58
N LYS A 4 7.81 6.20 -3.96
CA LYS A 4 6.79 6.77 -3.08
C LYS A 4 6.45 5.83 -1.95
N ILE A 5 6.40 4.52 -2.23
CA ILE A 5 6.16 3.50 -1.21
C ILE A 5 7.31 3.49 -0.20
N LYS A 6 8.54 3.49 -0.67
CA LYS A 6 9.71 3.55 0.21
C LYS A 6 9.73 4.83 1.03
N GLY A 7 9.36 5.95 0.41
CA GLY A 7 9.28 7.23 1.11
C GLY A 7 8.26 7.20 2.24
N LEU A 8 7.07 6.64 1.99
CA LEU A 8 6.05 6.50 3.03
C LEU A 8 6.53 5.62 4.17
N LEU A 9 7.14 4.49 3.85
CA LEU A 9 7.67 3.58 4.87
C LEU A 9 8.70 4.28 5.74
N GLU A 10 9.59 5.04 5.13
CA GLU A 10 10.61 5.80 5.86
C GLU A 10 10.00 6.83 6.80
N ILE A 11 9.02 7.59 6.31
CA ILE A 11 8.29 8.57 7.12
C ILE A 11 7.65 7.90 8.34
N LYS A 12 7.11 6.71 8.16
CA LYS A 12 6.45 5.96 9.22
C LYS A 12 7.41 5.06 10.01
N LYS A 13 8.70 5.18 9.76
CA LYS A 13 9.74 4.41 10.44
C LYS A 13 9.51 2.91 10.36
N SER A 14 9.10 2.47 9.18
CA SER A 14 8.86 1.08 8.85
C SER A 14 9.78 0.67 7.71
N GLY A 15 9.76 -0.61 7.35
CA GLY A 15 10.60 -1.11 6.29
C GLY A 15 9.91 -2.17 5.45
N ILE A 16 10.61 -2.59 4.41
CA ILE A 16 10.09 -3.62 3.50
C ILE A 16 9.89 -4.95 4.24
N THR A 17 10.75 -5.25 5.20
CA THR A 17 10.62 -6.47 6.00
C THR A 17 9.31 -6.50 6.78
N GLU A 18 8.97 -5.37 7.42
CA GLU A 18 7.71 -5.27 8.16
C GLU A 18 6.51 -5.36 7.22
N TYR A 19 6.61 -4.78 6.04
CA TYR A 19 5.55 -4.86 5.05
C TYR A 19 5.35 -6.30 4.57
N ALA A 20 6.43 -7.03 4.32
CA ALA A 20 6.35 -8.43 3.94
C ALA A 20 5.64 -9.25 5.02
N LYS A 21 6.02 -9.06 6.27
CA LYS A 21 5.38 -9.76 7.40
C LYS A 21 3.90 -9.40 7.53
N PHE A 22 3.60 -8.11 7.43
CA PHE A 22 2.22 -7.64 7.57
C PHE A 22 1.30 -8.24 6.50
N THR A 23 1.81 -8.36 5.28
CA THR A 23 1.03 -8.89 4.16
C THR A 23 1.11 -10.41 4.04
N ASN A 24 1.86 -11.05 4.95
CA ASN A 24 2.10 -12.50 4.93
C ASN A 24 2.70 -12.96 3.59
N ARG A 25 3.64 -12.19 3.09
CA ARG A 25 4.36 -12.47 1.84
C ARG A 25 5.83 -12.68 2.12
N SER A 26 6.49 -13.43 1.23
CA SER A 26 7.93 -13.66 1.36
C SER A 26 8.72 -12.43 0.96
N GLN A 27 9.94 -12.31 1.48
CA GLN A 27 10.86 -11.24 1.09
C GLN A 27 11.12 -11.24 -0.42
N PRO A 28 11.38 -12.41 -1.07
CA PRO A 28 11.55 -12.43 -2.53
C PRO A 28 10.34 -11.91 -3.29
N ASN A 29 9.12 -12.19 -2.79
CA ASN A 29 7.90 -11.69 -3.41
C ASN A 29 7.90 -10.15 -3.44
N ILE A 30 8.20 -9.54 -2.31
CA ILE A 30 8.24 -8.07 -2.20
C ILE A 30 9.40 -7.50 -3.01
N SER A 31 10.56 -8.16 -2.99
CA SER A 31 11.72 -7.72 -3.77
C SER A 31 11.40 -7.71 -5.27
N ASN A 32 10.64 -8.67 -5.75
CA ASN A 32 10.22 -8.70 -7.15
C ASN A 32 9.27 -7.55 -7.48
N LYS A 33 8.37 -7.20 -6.57
CA LYS A 33 7.49 -6.05 -6.76
C LYS A 33 8.29 -4.74 -6.87
N ILE A 34 9.33 -4.62 -6.06
CA ILE A 34 10.23 -3.47 -6.10
C ILE A 34 10.95 -3.40 -7.44
N LYS A 35 11.54 -4.52 -7.87
CA LYS A 35 12.29 -4.59 -9.13
C LYS A 35 11.43 -4.26 -10.34
N ARG A 36 10.21 -4.78 -10.37
CA ARG A 36 9.29 -4.64 -11.50
C ARG A 36 8.39 -3.43 -11.37
N ASP A 37 8.43 -2.76 -10.23
CA ASP A 37 7.51 -1.67 -9.92
C ASP A 37 6.06 -2.11 -10.15
N SER A 38 5.74 -3.34 -9.75
CA SER A 38 4.47 -4.01 -10.04
C SER A 38 3.51 -3.99 -8.85
N TRP A 39 3.21 -2.80 -8.36
CA TRP A 39 2.29 -2.59 -7.25
C TRP A 39 0.86 -2.53 -7.76
N ASN A 40 -0.07 -3.12 -7.01
CA ASN A 40 -1.48 -3.07 -7.35
C ASN A 40 -2.29 -2.42 -6.21
N VAL A 41 -3.59 -2.27 -6.43
CA VAL A 41 -4.46 -1.60 -5.45
C VAL A 41 -4.45 -2.33 -4.12
N LYS A 42 -4.47 -3.65 -4.14
CA LYS A 42 -4.42 -4.45 -2.90
C LYS A 42 -3.16 -4.13 -2.11
N ASP A 43 -2.02 -4.03 -2.78
CA ASP A 43 -0.74 -3.70 -2.13
C ASP A 43 -0.82 -2.35 -1.44
N LEU A 44 -1.43 -1.36 -2.10
CA LEU A 44 -1.53 -0.01 -1.57
C LEU A 44 -2.51 0.07 -0.40
N ILE A 45 -3.61 -0.66 -0.47
CA ILE A 45 -4.57 -0.73 0.63
C ILE A 45 -3.93 -1.34 1.88
N LEU A 46 -3.17 -2.43 1.71
CA LEU A 46 -2.47 -3.06 2.83
C LEU A 46 -1.38 -2.16 3.39
N LEU A 47 -0.70 -1.42 2.52
CA LEU A 47 0.31 -0.45 2.95
C LEU A 47 -0.32 0.66 3.79
N ALA A 48 -1.46 1.19 3.34
CA ALA A 48 -2.18 2.22 4.08
C ALA A 48 -2.58 1.71 5.47
N LYS A 49 -3.08 0.48 5.55
CA LYS A 49 -3.46 -0.13 6.81
C LYS A 49 -2.26 -0.25 7.76
N MET A 50 -1.16 -0.77 7.26
CA MET A 50 0.05 -0.96 8.08
C MET A 50 0.59 0.37 8.60
N THR A 51 0.55 1.40 7.79
CA THR A 51 1.13 2.71 8.14
C THR A 51 0.14 3.65 8.82
N ASN A 52 -1.09 3.20 9.07
CA ASN A 52 -2.15 4.02 9.67
C ASN A 52 -2.43 5.28 8.84
N THR A 53 -2.41 5.12 7.52
CA THR A 53 -2.74 6.19 6.58
C THR A 53 -4.02 5.83 5.85
N LYS A 54 -4.47 6.71 4.98
CA LYS A 54 -5.66 6.49 4.17
C LYS A 54 -5.29 6.52 2.70
N LEU A 55 -5.84 5.59 1.94
CA LEU A 55 -5.72 5.60 0.49
C LEU A 55 -6.97 6.26 -0.05
N SER A 56 -6.82 7.32 -0.81
CA SER A 56 -7.95 8.13 -1.22
C SER A 56 -7.69 8.81 -2.55
N PHE A 57 -8.80 9.09 -3.25
CA PHE A 57 -8.78 10.04 -4.36
C PHE A 57 -9.07 11.42 -3.79
N LEU A 58 -8.25 12.38 -4.15
CA LEU A 58 -8.43 13.77 -3.74
C LEU A 58 -8.93 14.56 -4.95
N ASP A 59 -9.74 15.59 -4.69
CA ASP A 59 -10.11 16.50 -5.76
C ASP A 59 -8.97 17.53 -6.00
N GLU A 60 -9.20 18.45 -6.92
CA GLU A 60 -8.17 19.44 -7.28
C GLU A 60 -7.81 20.40 -6.14
N ASP A 61 -8.64 20.47 -5.10
CA ASP A 61 -8.38 21.29 -3.90
C ASP A 61 -7.80 20.45 -2.77
N ASN A 62 -7.35 19.23 -3.07
CA ASN A 62 -6.77 18.28 -2.12
C ASN A 62 -7.75 17.80 -1.06
N GLN A 63 -9.05 17.80 -1.37
CA GLN A 63 -10.08 17.29 -0.46
C GLN A 63 -10.37 15.84 -0.79
N PRO A 64 -10.34 14.93 0.20
CA PRO A 64 -10.65 13.53 -0.05
C PRO A 64 -12.11 13.34 -0.46
N ILE A 65 -12.35 12.61 -1.53
CA ILE A 65 -13.71 12.34 -2.02
C ILE A 65 -14.07 10.86 -1.99
N ILE A 66 -13.11 9.97 -2.16
CA ILE A 66 -13.36 8.52 -2.12
C ILE A 66 -12.19 7.85 -1.42
N PHE A 67 -12.50 7.02 -0.42
CA PHE A 67 -11.50 6.24 0.29
C PHE A 67 -11.54 4.79 -0.16
N LEU A 68 -10.37 4.20 -0.29
CA LEU A 68 -10.22 2.77 -0.57
C LEU A 68 -9.68 2.08 0.70
N ASN A 69 -10.29 0.95 1.06
CA ASN A 69 -9.87 0.22 2.25
C ASN A 69 -10.09 -1.29 2.07
N GLU A 70 -9.85 -2.06 3.11
CA GLU A 70 -9.93 -3.51 3.07
C GLU A 70 -11.29 -4.05 2.65
N LYS A 71 -12.35 -3.32 2.92
CA LYS A 71 -13.70 -3.76 2.54
C LYS A 71 -13.85 -3.84 1.03
N ASP A 72 -13.12 -2.99 0.30
CA ASP A 72 -13.15 -3.03 -1.16
C ASP A 72 -12.54 -4.32 -1.69
N LEU A 73 -11.58 -4.88 -0.96
CA LEU A 73 -10.98 -6.16 -1.34
C LEU A 73 -11.96 -7.32 -1.14
N GLU A 74 -12.79 -7.26 -0.11
CA GLU A 74 -13.79 -8.28 0.14
C GLU A 74 -14.86 -8.31 -0.95
N GLU A 75 -15.24 -7.14 -1.44
CA GLU A 75 -16.24 -7.01 -2.49
C GLU A 75 -15.78 -7.64 -3.81
N ASN A 76 -14.48 -7.72 -4.02
CA ASN A 76 -13.90 -8.26 -5.24
C ASN A 76 -13.77 -9.79 -5.24
N ASN A 77 -14.22 -10.45 -4.19
CA ASN A 77 -14.13 -11.91 -4.05
C ASN A 77 -15.38 -12.64 -4.52
N ASP A 78 -16.33 -11.96 -5.07
CA ASP A 78 -17.59 -12.56 -5.54
C ASP A 78 -17.46 -13.28 -6.89
#